data_12065791b8f18f5176eae73a28a519b7
#
_entry.id   12065791b8f18f5176eae73a28a519b7
#
_cell.length_a   1.000
_cell.length_b   1.000
_cell.length_c   1.000
_cell.angle_alpha   90.00
_cell.angle_beta   90.00
_cell.angle_gamma   90.00
#
_symmetry.space_group_name_H-M   'P 1'
#
loop_
_entity.id
_entity.type
_entity.pdbx_description
1 polymer ?
#
loop_
_entity_poly.entity_id
_entity_poly.type
_entity_poly.pdbx_seq_one_letter_code
_entity_poly.pdbx_strand_id
1 'polypeptide(L)'
;MRMCKPITILLLALWLLPGKCGAQAFTLKKEHDSLYWLNDWRLPYPVYQFQTGDVDGDGREDAMVGVIKATRFYPEKARRLFIFKEVNGKARPMWLGSKLGGILEDFRFTEGCIRALESTADSLYVVSDYRWAGFGMTFDHHITEPTNKETAIKYFSQ
;
A
#
# COMPACT_ATOMS: atom_id res chain seq x y z
N MET A 1 -39.35 -66.81 13.95
CA MET A 1 -38.04 -66.27 13.48
C MET A 1 -38.30 -64.96 12.76
N ARG A 2 -38.11 -63.81 13.47
CA ARG A 2 -38.35 -62.49 12.87
C ARG A 2 -36.99 -61.85 12.64
N MET A 3 -36.66 -61.63 11.34
CA MET A 3 -35.44 -60.96 10.93
C MET A 3 -35.58 -59.44 11.08
N CYS A 4 -34.75 -58.85 11.97
CA CYS A 4 -34.60 -57.40 12.07
C CYS A 4 -33.73 -56.90 10.93
N LYS A 5 -34.23 -55.94 10.14
CA LYS A 5 -33.46 -55.21 9.14
C LYS A 5 -32.67 -54.08 9.79
N PRO A 6 -31.42 -53.87 9.49
CA PRO A 6 -30.66 -52.71 10.01
C PRO A 6 -31.10 -51.44 9.28
N ILE A 7 -31.41 -50.40 10.03
CA ILE A 7 -31.64 -49.03 9.56
C ILE A 7 -30.30 -48.37 9.36
N THR A 8 -29.93 -48.13 8.12
CA THR A 8 -28.72 -47.36 7.76
C THR A 8 -29.03 -45.88 7.89
N ILE A 9 -28.50 -45.25 8.94
CA ILE A 9 -28.59 -43.80 9.12
C ILE A 9 -27.51 -43.16 8.28
N LEU A 10 -27.95 -42.51 7.20
CA LEU A 10 -27.09 -41.72 6.29
C LEU A 10 -26.83 -40.36 6.99
N LEU A 11 -25.66 -40.21 7.61
CA LEU A 11 -25.19 -38.94 8.18
C LEU A 11 -24.75 -38.02 6.99
N LEU A 12 -25.62 -37.07 6.64
CA LEU A 12 -25.31 -36.00 5.71
C LEU A 12 -24.38 -35.01 6.42
N ALA A 13 -23.07 -35.15 6.23
CA ALA A 13 -22.08 -34.15 6.68
C ALA A 13 -22.21 -32.90 5.80
N LEU A 14 -22.93 -31.90 6.31
CA LEU A 14 -23.04 -30.59 5.71
C LEU A 14 -21.68 -29.88 5.89
N TRP A 15 -20.86 -29.91 4.87
CA TRP A 15 -19.60 -29.15 4.82
C TRP A 15 -19.96 -27.66 4.71
N LEU A 16 -19.92 -26.97 5.85
CA LEU A 16 -19.86 -25.50 5.90
C LEU A 16 -18.51 -25.07 5.34
N LEU A 17 -18.47 -24.80 4.04
CA LEU A 17 -17.34 -24.07 3.45
C LEU A 17 -17.29 -22.70 4.13
N PRO A 18 -16.16 -22.31 4.77
CA PRO A 18 -16.01 -20.95 5.23
C PRO A 18 -16.08 -20.05 4.00
N GLY A 19 -17.12 -19.23 3.92
CA GLY A 19 -17.22 -18.19 2.90
C GLY A 19 -15.94 -17.37 2.99
N LYS A 20 -15.10 -17.38 1.93
CA LYS A 20 -14.04 -16.42 1.79
C LYS A 20 -14.72 -15.05 1.81
N CYS A 21 -14.64 -14.35 2.94
CA CYS A 21 -14.91 -12.92 2.99
C CYS A 21 -13.84 -12.29 2.07
N GLY A 22 -14.19 -12.12 0.81
CA GLY A 22 -13.29 -11.53 -0.17
C GLY A 22 -13.00 -10.10 0.30
N ALA A 23 -11.76 -9.81 0.68
CA ALA A 23 -11.31 -8.46 0.86
C ALA A 23 -11.63 -7.70 -0.43
N GLN A 24 -12.32 -6.58 -0.33
CA GLN A 24 -12.67 -5.77 -1.49
C GLN A 24 -11.37 -5.17 -2.05
N ALA A 25 -11.04 -5.52 -3.30
CA ALA A 25 -9.85 -4.97 -3.94
C ALA A 25 -9.93 -3.43 -4.01
N PHE A 26 -8.81 -2.77 -3.78
CA PHE A 26 -8.73 -1.33 -3.96
C PHE A 26 -8.84 -0.94 -5.42
N THR A 27 -9.65 0.07 -5.69
CA THR A 27 -9.81 0.67 -7.02
C THR A 27 -9.57 2.17 -6.94
N LEU A 28 -8.75 2.68 -7.85
CA LEU A 28 -8.50 4.11 -7.99
C LEU A 28 -9.22 4.61 -9.25
N LYS A 29 -10.19 5.51 -9.07
CA LYS A 29 -10.95 6.13 -10.15
C LYS A 29 -10.57 7.60 -10.29
N LYS A 30 -10.15 8.00 -11.48
CA LYS A 30 -9.92 9.40 -11.82
C LYS A 30 -11.25 10.06 -12.19
N GLU A 31 -11.57 11.20 -11.57
CA GLU A 31 -12.69 12.06 -11.95
C GLU A 31 -12.20 13.21 -12.84
N HIS A 32 -11.11 13.88 -12.43
CA HIS A 32 -10.33 14.83 -13.24
C HIS A 32 -8.89 14.92 -12.71
N ASP A 33 -8.02 15.76 -13.29
CA ASP A 33 -6.58 15.76 -13.02
C ASP A 33 -6.16 15.99 -11.56
N SER A 34 -7.03 16.62 -10.78
CA SER A 34 -6.78 16.89 -9.36
C SER A 34 -7.85 16.30 -8.44
N LEU A 35 -8.63 15.33 -8.93
CA LEU A 35 -9.64 14.64 -8.13
C LEU A 35 -9.73 13.17 -8.49
N TYR A 36 -9.48 12.34 -7.49
CA TYR A 36 -9.55 10.88 -7.59
C TYR A 36 -10.38 10.32 -6.44
N TRP A 37 -10.86 9.11 -6.63
CA TRP A 37 -11.54 8.32 -5.60
C TRP A 37 -10.82 6.98 -5.43
N LEU A 38 -10.38 6.71 -4.20
CA LEU A 38 -9.91 5.39 -3.79
C LEU A 38 -11.07 4.70 -3.08
N ASN A 39 -11.77 3.81 -3.78
CA ASN A 39 -13.05 3.25 -3.35
C ASN A 39 -14.03 4.38 -2.94
N ASP A 40 -14.32 4.53 -1.66
CA ASP A 40 -15.18 5.58 -1.08
C ASP A 40 -14.41 6.82 -0.57
N TRP A 41 -13.06 6.82 -0.66
CA TRP A 41 -12.22 7.90 -0.14
C TRP A 41 -11.89 8.93 -1.22
N ARG A 42 -12.22 10.18 -0.95
CA ARG A 42 -11.94 11.30 -1.87
C ARG A 42 -10.49 11.78 -1.74
N LEU A 43 -9.79 11.86 -2.86
CA LEU A 43 -8.41 12.37 -2.98
C LEU A 43 -8.41 13.65 -3.82
N PRO A 44 -8.53 14.84 -3.22
CA PRO A 44 -8.59 16.12 -3.95
C PRO A 44 -7.19 16.62 -4.32
N TYR A 45 -6.38 15.73 -4.93
CA TYR A 45 -5.00 15.99 -5.32
C TYR A 45 -4.67 15.25 -6.63
N PRO A 46 -3.70 15.73 -7.43
CA PRO A 46 -3.13 14.93 -8.50
C PRO A 46 -2.52 13.65 -7.93
N VAL A 47 -2.81 12.52 -8.59
CA VAL A 47 -2.20 11.21 -8.29
C VAL A 47 -1.21 10.88 -9.39
N TYR A 48 0.03 10.50 -9.02
CA TYR A 48 1.06 10.10 -9.97
C TYR A 48 1.38 8.61 -9.94
N GLN A 49 1.01 7.90 -8.86
CA GLN A 49 1.33 6.49 -8.65
C GLN A 49 0.24 5.79 -7.84
N PHE A 50 -0.02 4.52 -8.15
CA PHE A 50 -0.91 3.66 -7.38
C PHE A 50 -0.39 2.23 -7.40
N GLN A 51 -0.29 1.63 -6.22
CA GLN A 51 0.09 0.23 -6.03
C GLN A 51 -0.71 -0.38 -4.89
N THR A 52 -0.77 -1.72 -4.84
CA THR A 52 -1.31 -2.45 -3.69
C THR A 52 -0.29 -3.44 -3.17
N GLY A 53 -0.39 -3.79 -1.89
CA GLY A 53 0.43 -4.79 -1.23
C GLY A 53 0.23 -4.75 0.28
N ASP A 54 0.63 -5.80 0.96
CA ASP A 54 0.51 -5.93 2.41
C ASP A 54 1.64 -5.14 3.11
N VAL A 55 1.36 -3.87 3.41
CA VAL A 55 2.35 -2.94 3.97
C VAL A 55 2.59 -3.19 5.46
N ASP A 56 1.53 -3.53 6.22
CA ASP A 56 1.62 -3.74 7.67
C ASP A 56 1.80 -5.20 8.09
N GLY A 57 1.82 -6.15 7.13
CA GLY A 57 2.06 -7.56 7.38
C GLY A 57 0.85 -8.29 7.98
N ASP A 58 -0.36 -7.76 7.83
CA ASP A 58 -1.58 -8.37 8.38
C ASP A 58 -2.21 -9.43 7.45
N GLY A 59 -1.60 -9.67 6.28
CA GLY A 59 -2.04 -10.64 5.28
C GLY A 59 -3.14 -10.09 4.35
N ARG A 60 -3.41 -8.79 4.37
CA ARG A 60 -4.36 -8.12 3.48
C ARG A 60 -3.63 -7.11 2.60
N GLU A 61 -4.22 -6.82 1.45
CA GLU A 61 -3.70 -5.75 0.60
C GLU A 61 -4.07 -4.37 1.17
N ASP A 62 -3.08 -3.50 1.27
CA ASP A 62 -3.20 -2.07 1.49
C ASP A 62 -3.05 -1.33 0.18
N ALA A 63 -3.57 -0.11 0.09
CA ALA A 63 -3.40 0.76 -1.07
C ALA A 63 -2.34 1.83 -0.80
N MET A 64 -1.40 1.95 -1.72
CA MET A 64 -0.37 2.98 -1.73
C MET A 64 -0.65 3.96 -2.85
N VAL A 65 -0.89 5.22 -2.50
CA VAL A 65 -1.24 6.27 -3.47
C VAL A 65 -0.21 7.39 -3.42
N GLY A 66 0.48 7.59 -4.53
CA GLY A 66 1.37 8.72 -4.73
C GLY A 66 0.59 9.97 -5.14
N VAL A 67 0.59 10.99 -4.31
CA VAL A 67 -0.11 12.25 -4.53
C VAL A 67 0.85 13.44 -4.59
N ILE A 68 0.41 14.54 -5.22
CA ILE A 68 1.17 15.81 -5.25
C ILE A 68 0.41 16.82 -4.40
N LYS A 69 0.96 17.16 -3.22
CA LYS A 69 0.35 18.14 -2.32
C LYS A 69 1.35 18.82 -1.39
N ALA A 70 0.98 19.99 -0.88
CA ALA A 70 1.58 20.60 0.29
C ALA A 70 1.04 19.95 1.58
N THR A 71 1.81 19.96 2.65
CA THR A 71 1.36 19.58 3.99
C THR A 71 1.47 20.76 4.95
N ARG A 72 0.89 20.62 6.15
CA ARG A 72 0.97 21.67 7.17
C ARG A 72 2.43 22.04 7.53
N PHE A 73 3.30 21.04 7.55
CA PHE A 73 4.71 21.22 7.97
C PHE A 73 5.66 21.45 6.80
N TYR A 74 5.20 21.16 5.55
CA TYR A 74 5.97 21.33 4.33
C TYR A 74 5.07 22.00 3.29
N PRO A 75 5.08 23.35 3.22
CA PRO A 75 4.13 24.14 2.44
C PRO A 75 4.34 24.00 0.92
N GLU A 76 5.48 23.52 0.49
CA GLU A 76 5.75 23.28 -0.92
C GLU A 76 5.02 22.03 -1.43
N LYS A 77 4.42 22.15 -2.60
CA LYS A 77 3.83 20.99 -3.31
C LYS A 77 4.95 20.04 -3.71
N ALA A 78 4.86 18.82 -3.22
CA ALA A 78 5.80 17.76 -3.54
C ALA A 78 5.08 16.41 -3.61
N ARG A 79 5.77 15.41 -4.12
CA ARG A 79 5.30 14.03 -4.12
C ARG A 79 5.21 13.52 -2.70
N ARG A 80 4.10 12.88 -2.37
CA ARG A 80 3.82 12.27 -1.06
C ARG A 80 3.26 10.87 -1.28
N LEU A 81 3.53 10.00 -0.35
CA LEU A 81 2.94 8.67 -0.29
C LEU A 81 1.82 8.66 0.74
N PHE A 82 0.63 8.19 0.35
CA PHE A 82 -0.48 7.89 1.24
C PHE A 82 -0.72 6.39 1.28
N ILE A 83 -1.01 5.85 2.45
CA ILE A 83 -1.28 4.44 2.64
C ILE A 83 -2.66 4.27 3.27
N PHE A 84 -3.45 3.37 2.71
CA PHE A 84 -4.82 3.08 3.14
C PHE A 84 -4.99 1.60 3.34
N LYS A 85 -5.77 1.22 4.34
CA LYS A 85 -6.28 -0.14 4.52
C LYS A 85 -7.78 -0.21 4.31
N GLU A 86 -8.28 -1.42 4.04
CA GLU A 86 -9.71 -1.68 3.99
C GLU A 86 -10.22 -1.96 5.40
N VAL A 87 -11.26 -1.23 5.82
CA VAL A 87 -11.96 -1.45 7.08
C VAL A 87 -13.48 -1.45 6.82
N ASN A 88 -14.13 -2.59 6.99
CA ASN A 88 -15.57 -2.77 6.76
C ASN A 88 -16.02 -2.33 5.34
N GLY A 89 -15.28 -2.74 4.32
CA GLY A 89 -15.54 -2.41 2.92
C GLY A 89 -15.18 -0.99 2.50
N LYS A 90 -14.50 -0.21 3.34
CA LYS A 90 -14.18 1.20 3.10
C LYS A 90 -12.68 1.46 3.17
N ALA A 91 -12.18 2.34 2.30
CA ALA A 91 -10.81 2.82 2.39
C ALA A 91 -10.64 3.71 3.64
N ARG A 92 -9.64 3.43 4.45
CA ARG A 92 -9.29 4.20 5.65
C ARG A 92 -7.81 4.50 5.67
N PRO A 93 -7.41 5.74 5.98
CA PRO A 93 -6.01 6.10 5.99
C PRO A 93 -5.27 5.40 7.13
N MET A 94 -4.14 4.77 6.80
CA MET A 94 -3.11 4.34 7.73
C MET A 94 -2.08 5.44 7.92
N TRP A 95 -1.65 6.06 6.80
CA TRP A 95 -0.62 7.09 6.79
C TRP A 95 -0.85 8.09 5.66
N LEU A 96 -0.85 9.36 5.99
CA LEU A 96 -1.13 10.45 5.05
C LEU A 96 0.11 11.32 4.78
N GLY A 97 1.24 10.69 4.46
CA GLY A 97 2.36 11.37 3.85
C GLY A 97 3.16 12.31 4.73
N SER A 98 3.63 11.85 5.88
CA SER A 98 4.78 12.50 6.52
C SER A 98 5.97 12.44 5.57
N LYS A 99 6.95 13.33 5.77
CA LYS A 99 8.19 13.29 5.00
C LYS A 99 8.93 11.99 5.30
N LEU A 100 9.44 11.33 4.26
CA LEU A 100 10.48 10.31 4.36
C LEU A 100 11.84 10.99 4.59
N GLY A 101 12.95 10.30 4.45
CA GLY A 101 14.28 10.85 4.70
C GLY A 101 14.65 12.01 3.78
N GLY A 102 14.41 11.84 2.46
CA GLY A 102 14.69 12.82 1.41
C GLY A 102 13.43 13.46 0.81
N ILE A 103 13.59 14.03 -0.38
CA ILE A 103 12.48 14.51 -1.22
C ILE A 103 12.04 13.33 -2.09
N LEU A 104 10.81 12.86 -1.89
CA LEU A 104 10.28 11.70 -2.61
C LEU A 104 10.13 12.02 -4.10
N GLU A 105 10.80 11.24 -4.94
CA GLU A 105 10.69 11.28 -6.39
C GLU A 105 9.77 10.19 -6.93
N ASP A 106 9.90 8.97 -6.38
CA ASP A 106 9.05 7.84 -6.72
C ASP A 106 9.10 6.78 -5.61
N PHE A 107 8.18 5.82 -5.63
CA PHE A 107 8.19 4.69 -4.71
C PHE A 107 7.71 3.42 -5.40
N ARG A 108 8.06 2.27 -4.83
CA ARG A 108 7.49 0.98 -5.19
C ARG A 108 7.36 0.10 -3.95
N PHE A 109 6.37 -0.78 -3.96
CA PHE A 109 6.26 -1.83 -2.95
C PHE A 109 7.04 -3.06 -3.42
N THR A 110 7.93 -3.56 -2.59
CA THR A 110 8.74 -4.74 -2.89
C THR A 110 9.16 -5.43 -1.59
N GLU A 111 9.07 -6.76 -1.53
CA GLU A 111 9.53 -7.57 -0.40
C GLU A 111 9.04 -7.10 0.99
N GLY A 112 7.78 -6.64 1.06
CA GLY A 112 7.17 -6.16 2.31
C GLY A 112 7.68 -4.79 2.78
N CYS A 113 8.32 -4.02 1.92
CA CYS A 113 8.77 -2.65 2.21
C CYS A 113 8.40 -1.67 1.09
N ILE A 114 8.45 -0.40 1.43
CA ILE A 114 8.38 0.70 0.48
C ILE A 114 9.81 1.08 0.10
N ARG A 115 10.18 0.79 -1.14
CA ARG A 115 11.41 1.31 -1.73
C ARG A 115 11.14 2.70 -2.28
N ALA A 116 11.86 3.70 -1.81
CA ALA A 116 11.74 5.08 -2.21
C ALA A 116 12.96 5.52 -3.03
N LEU A 117 12.71 6.19 -4.17
CA LEU A 117 13.68 7.00 -4.86
C LEU A 117 13.56 8.43 -4.32
N GLU A 118 14.60 8.95 -3.75
CA GLU A 118 14.61 10.25 -3.09
C GLU A 118 15.71 11.14 -3.66
N SER A 119 15.47 12.45 -3.77
CA SER A 119 16.51 13.42 -4.05
C SER A 119 16.96 14.13 -2.78
N THR A 120 18.21 14.53 -2.77
CA THR A 120 18.87 15.27 -1.70
C THR A 120 18.94 16.76 -2.01
N ALA A 121 19.27 17.60 -1.03
CA ALA A 121 19.36 19.05 -1.23
C ALA A 121 20.50 19.47 -2.18
N ASP A 122 21.52 18.65 -2.33
CA ASP A 122 22.67 18.84 -3.24
C ASP A 122 22.47 18.17 -4.61
N SER A 123 21.21 17.86 -4.95
CA SER A 123 20.82 17.31 -6.25
C SER A 123 21.36 15.90 -6.56
N LEU A 124 21.76 15.16 -5.54
CA LEU A 124 22.02 13.74 -5.65
C LEU A 124 20.74 12.92 -5.42
N TYR A 125 20.82 11.62 -5.65
CA TYR A 125 19.72 10.69 -5.48
C TYR A 125 20.15 9.53 -4.58
N VAL A 126 19.21 9.05 -3.79
CA VAL A 126 19.39 7.87 -2.94
C VAL A 126 18.18 6.95 -3.09
N VAL A 127 18.42 5.67 -2.99
CA VAL A 127 17.35 4.65 -2.91
C VAL A 127 17.37 4.09 -1.50
N SER A 128 16.22 4.11 -0.83
CA SER A 128 16.07 3.70 0.56
C SER A 128 14.85 2.81 0.72
N ASP A 129 14.93 1.84 1.60
CA ASP A 129 13.80 1.02 2.00
C ASP A 129 13.23 1.51 3.34
N TYR A 130 11.89 1.50 3.42
CA TYR A 130 11.10 1.88 4.58
C TYR A 130 10.13 0.76 4.94
N ARG A 131 9.96 0.49 6.23
CA ARG A 131 9.01 -0.50 6.73
C ARG A 131 7.93 0.15 7.59
N TRP A 132 6.79 -0.51 7.67
CA TRP A 132 5.74 -0.10 8.58
C TRP A 132 6.12 -0.37 10.03
N ALA A 133 5.96 0.61 10.91
CA ALA A 133 6.28 0.53 12.34
C ALA A 133 5.06 0.83 13.22
N GLY A 134 3.88 0.28 12.88
CA GLY A 134 2.65 0.38 13.67
C GLY A 134 1.85 1.65 13.47
N PHE A 135 2.47 2.81 13.31
CA PHE A 135 1.78 4.10 13.11
C PHE A 135 2.40 4.97 12.00
N GLY A 136 3.41 4.47 11.31
CA GLY A 136 4.08 5.20 10.23
C GLY A 136 5.21 4.41 9.60
N MET A 137 5.82 5.02 8.59
CA MET A 137 6.98 4.46 7.91
C MET A 137 8.25 4.77 8.70
N THR A 138 9.06 3.76 8.90
CA THR A 138 10.39 3.86 9.53
C THR A 138 11.45 3.51 8.49
N PHE A 139 12.55 4.26 8.49
CA PHE A 139 13.73 3.96 7.69
C PHE A 139 14.29 2.59 8.08
N ASP A 140 14.59 1.76 7.09
CA ASP A 140 15.22 0.45 7.27
C ASP A 140 16.70 0.54 6.90
N HIS A 141 17.01 0.77 5.62
CA HIS A 141 18.37 0.94 5.16
C HIS A 141 18.44 1.67 3.81
N HIS A 142 19.62 2.12 3.44
CA HIS A 142 19.92 2.60 2.12
C HIS A 142 20.29 1.43 1.18
N ILE A 143 19.72 1.44 -0.01
CA ILE A 143 20.13 0.55 -1.12
C ILE A 143 21.33 1.14 -1.85
N THR A 144 21.40 2.48 -1.93
CA THR A 144 22.53 3.19 -2.52
C THR A 144 23.01 4.31 -1.60
N GLU A 145 24.30 4.60 -1.64
CA GLU A 145 24.82 5.89 -1.21
C GLU A 145 24.31 7.01 -2.15
N PRO A 146 24.36 8.28 -1.75
CA PRO A 146 24.03 9.39 -2.64
C PRO A 146 24.80 9.32 -3.97
N THR A 147 24.05 9.29 -5.08
CA THR A 147 24.61 9.05 -6.41
C THR A 147 23.87 9.88 -7.48
N ASN A 148 24.29 9.77 -8.74
CA ASN A 148 23.58 10.40 -9.85
C ASN A 148 22.23 9.71 -10.12
N LYS A 149 21.34 10.42 -10.80
CA LYS A 149 19.96 9.96 -11.07
C LYS A 149 19.89 8.64 -11.83
N GLU A 150 20.73 8.48 -12.85
CA GLU A 150 20.72 7.27 -13.69
C GLU A 150 21.07 6.01 -12.88
N THR A 151 22.11 6.10 -12.08
CA THR A 151 22.52 5.00 -11.16
C THR A 151 21.42 4.70 -10.15
N ALA A 152 20.84 5.73 -9.51
CA ALA A 152 19.76 5.55 -8.54
C ALA A 152 18.53 4.85 -9.16
N ILE A 153 18.10 5.28 -10.37
CA ILE A 153 16.98 4.65 -11.10
C ILE A 153 17.26 3.16 -11.38
N LYS A 154 18.49 2.80 -11.73
CA LYS A 154 18.87 1.41 -11.97
C LYS A 154 18.66 0.54 -10.72
N TYR A 155 19.08 1.01 -9.56
CA TYR A 155 18.87 0.29 -8.29
C TYR A 155 17.41 0.33 -7.83
N PHE A 156 16.72 1.43 -8.04
CA PHE A 156 15.29 1.55 -7.74
C PHE A 156 14.43 0.55 -8.53
N SER A 157 14.83 0.21 -9.75
CA SER A 157 14.09 -0.67 -10.66
C SER A 157 14.36 -2.18 -10.44
N GLN A 158 15.31 -2.53 -9.61
CA GLN A 158 15.63 -3.92 -9.23
C GLN A 158 14.68 -4.41 -8.12
#